data_e9ee6b0c0c2ab4d7c767b8aa29131db6
#
_entry.id   e9ee6b0c0c2ab4d7c767b8aa29131db6
#
_cell.length_a   1.000
_cell.length_b   1.000
_cell.length_c   1.000
_cell.angle_alpha   90.00
_cell.angle_beta   90.00
_cell.angle_gamma   90.00
#
_symmetry.space_group_name_H-M   'P 1'
#
loop_
_entity.id
_entity.type
_entity.pdbx_description
1 polymer ?
#
loop_
_entity_poly.entity_id
_entity_poly.type
_entity_poly.pdbx_seq_one_letter_code
_entity_poly.pdbx_strand_id
1 'polypeptide(L)'
;MIALHIDTALTWRGGQNQALLTVNGLRAIGHRAELVAHPAGELRKRAHGLDVILLAPRSEMDVSAAWRLAGVISDFAPDIIHAHDPHGVAMAGLALSLTAATRWRRGRRAPALVAARRVDFHLKRNSFSRWKYRQVDCFVAASEAIRQMLIGDGVPADRVVTVHEGIDIERIDAVPTVNVHEALWLPHQAPLVGNVAALVPHKGHRYLIGAAHMVVQEIPDARFVILGEGELRGHLEHMVREYHLAKHVLLPGFRNDIIGCIKGFDIFAMSSVTEGLGTSLLDAMACRKSIAATRAGGIPEVVAEGTTGLIVEPRDARGLADAIVTLLQDTALRQRLADAGRARVVERFAVERMVAETAAVYERLTRAPHRADHDRTDPRPT
;
A
#
# COMPACT_ATOMS: atom_id res chain seq x y z
N MET A 1 -5.19 19.83 14.59
CA MET A 1 -3.86 19.18 14.79
C MET A 1 -2.92 19.54 13.64
N ILE A 2 -1.63 19.53 13.92
CA ILE A 2 -0.57 19.77 12.96
C ILE A 2 0.19 18.45 12.74
N ALA A 3 0.17 17.92 11.52
CA ALA A 3 0.82 16.67 11.17
C ALA A 3 1.91 16.89 10.09
N LEU A 4 3.08 16.30 10.29
CA LEU A 4 4.17 16.27 9.33
C LEU A 4 4.31 14.85 8.77
N HIS A 5 4.01 14.66 7.49
CA HIS A 5 4.12 13.38 6.81
C HIS A 5 5.46 13.27 6.11
N ILE A 6 6.13 12.13 6.20
CA ILE A 6 7.46 11.91 5.63
C ILE A 6 7.43 10.66 4.77
N ASP A 7 7.69 10.81 3.45
CA ASP A 7 7.95 9.70 2.53
C ASP A 7 9.06 10.10 1.57
N THR A 8 10.23 9.48 1.71
CA THR A 8 11.44 9.81 0.95
C THR A 8 11.72 8.86 -0.21
N ALA A 9 10.76 8.00 -0.58
CA ALA A 9 10.90 7.08 -1.68
C ALA A 9 11.02 7.78 -3.04
N LEU A 10 11.84 7.22 -3.93
CA LEU A 10 12.02 7.71 -5.30
C LEU A 10 10.92 7.22 -6.24
N THR A 11 10.40 6.03 -5.99
CA THR A 11 9.43 5.36 -6.86
C THR A 11 7.99 5.72 -6.50
N TRP A 12 7.05 5.46 -7.43
CA TRP A 12 5.63 5.54 -7.17
C TRP A 12 5.04 4.14 -7.02
N ARG A 13 4.48 3.86 -5.86
CA ARG A 13 3.77 2.62 -5.54
C ARG A 13 2.52 2.93 -4.70
N GLY A 14 1.74 1.92 -4.35
CA GLY A 14 0.56 2.09 -3.50
C GLY A 14 0.81 2.89 -2.23
N GLY A 15 1.95 2.67 -1.55
CA GLY A 15 2.31 3.39 -0.31
C GLY A 15 2.39 4.91 -0.48
N GLN A 16 3.02 5.40 -1.57
CA GLN A 16 3.12 6.84 -1.86
C GLN A 16 1.76 7.44 -2.19
N ASN A 17 0.91 6.69 -2.92
CA ASN A 17 -0.47 7.11 -3.16
C ASN A 17 -1.25 7.23 -1.85
N GLN A 18 -1.11 6.27 -0.93
CA GLN A 18 -1.76 6.31 0.38
C GLN A 18 -1.26 7.47 1.25
N ALA A 19 0.04 7.79 1.21
CA ALA A 19 0.57 8.97 1.89
C ALA A 19 -0.08 10.25 1.38
N LEU A 20 -0.18 10.40 0.05
CA LEU A 20 -0.80 11.57 -0.58
C LEU A 20 -2.29 11.67 -0.27
N LEU A 21 -3.04 10.58 -0.35
CA LEU A 21 -4.46 10.52 0.02
C LEU A 21 -4.68 10.90 1.49
N THR A 22 -3.81 10.42 2.38
CA THR A 22 -3.88 10.75 3.81
C THR A 22 -3.66 12.26 4.06
N VAL A 23 -2.62 12.85 3.44
CA VAL A 23 -2.32 14.29 3.58
C VAL A 23 -3.48 15.13 3.07
N ASN A 24 -3.96 14.85 1.86
CA ASN A 24 -5.06 15.59 1.24
C ASN A 24 -6.36 15.46 2.06
N GLY A 25 -6.68 14.24 2.49
CA GLY A 25 -7.89 13.99 3.29
C GLY A 25 -7.86 14.66 4.65
N LEU A 26 -6.72 14.65 5.36
CA LEU A 26 -6.56 15.37 6.63
C LEU A 26 -6.74 16.90 6.45
N ARG A 27 -6.22 17.46 5.35
CA ARG A 27 -6.42 18.89 5.03
C ARG A 27 -7.89 19.18 4.73
N ALA A 28 -8.56 18.30 4.00
CA ALA A 28 -9.98 18.45 3.66
C ALA A 28 -10.89 18.48 4.90
N ILE A 29 -10.54 17.75 5.98
CA ILE A 29 -11.27 17.78 7.26
C ILE A 29 -10.72 18.84 8.24
N GLY A 30 -9.93 19.82 7.78
CA GLY A 30 -9.51 20.98 8.54
C GLY A 30 -8.25 20.82 9.39
N HIS A 31 -7.46 19.76 9.22
CA HIS A 31 -6.16 19.63 9.85
C HIS A 31 -5.07 20.31 9.03
N ARG A 32 -4.02 20.81 9.68
CA ARG A 32 -2.82 21.24 9.00
C ARG A 32 -1.91 20.03 8.78
N ALA A 33 -1.76 19.60 7.53
CA ALA A 33 -0.91 18.49 7.16
C ALA A 33 0.07 18.92 6.07
N GLU A 34 1.37 18.68 6.29
CA GLU A 34 2.45 19.00 5.37
C GLU A 34 3.21 17.73 4.96
N LEU A 35 3.79 17.76 3.77
CA LEU A 35 4.48 16.62 3.19
C LEU A 35 5.98 16.90 3.04
N VAL A 36 6.79 16.00 3.59
CA VAL A 36 8.23 15.93 3.33
C VAL A 36 8.46 14.83 2.32
N ALA A 37 9.07 15.16 1.17
CA ALA A 37 9.35 14.18 0.12
C ALA A 37 10.74 14.36 -0.51
N HIS A 38 11.21 13.30 -1.18
CA HIS A 38 12.46 13.35 -1.91
C HIS A 38 12.36 14.28 -3.14
N PRO A 39 13.32 15.19 -3.39
CA PRO A 39 13.26 16.16 -4.48
C PRO A 39 13.13 15.51 -5.87
N ALA A 40 13.73 14.36 -6.09
CA ALA A 40 13.62 13.58 -7.32
C ALA A 40 12.53 12.50 -7.28
N GLY A 41 11.75 12.41 -6.18
CA GLY A 41 10.73 11.37 -5.98
C GLY A 41 9.45 11.63 -6.79
N GLU A 42 8.81 10.55 -7.19
CA GLU A 42 7.53 10.61 -7.92
C GLU A 42 6.39 11.19 -7.07
N LEU A 43 6.45 11.03 -5.75
CA LEU A 43 5.46 11.60 -4.82
C LEU A 43 5.43 13.15 -4.93
N ARG A 44 6.60 13.79 -4.96
CA ARG A 44 6.69 15.25 -5.15
C ARG A 44 6.02 15.72 -6.44
N LYS A 45 6.26 14.99 -7.54
CA LYS A 45 5.69 15.36 -8.86
C LYS A 45 4.16 15.28 -8.88
N ARG A 46 3.58 14.43 -8.05
CA ARG A 46 2.14 14.17 -7.98
C ARG A 46 1.42 14.92 -6.86
N ALA A 47 2.17 15.56 -5.96
CA ALA A 47 1.64 16.33 -4.83
C ALA A 47 1.20 17.73 -5.26
N HIS A 48 0.32 17.82 -6.27
CA HIS A 48 -0.21 19.08 -6.78
C HIS A 48 -0.98 19.82 -5.68
N GLY A 49 -0.77 21.14 -5.56
CA GLY A 49 -1.44 21.96 -4.56
C GLY A 49 -0.93 21.82 -3.13
N LEU A 50 0.17 21.08 -2.93
CA LEU A 50 0.87 20.97 -1.65
C LEU A 50 2.22 21.67 -1.71
N ASP A 51 2.54 22.41 -0.64
CA ASP A 51 3.90 22.92 -0.40
C ASP A 51 4.75 21.79 0.15
N VAL A 52 5.54 21.14 -0.70
CA VAL A 52 6.34 19.96 -0.35
C VAL A 52 7.69 20.37 0.20
N ILE A 53 7.99 19.97 1.42
CA ILE A 53 9.31 20.16 2.05
C ILE A 53 10.27 19.11 1.48
N LEU A 54 11.42 19.55 0.97
CA LEU A 54 12.36 18.67 0.27
C LEU A 54 13.39 18.09 1.23
N LEU A 55 13.48 16.74 1.26
CA LEU A 55 14.46 16.01 2.04
C LEU A 55 14.99 14.82 1.23
N ALA A 56 16.31 14.75 1.06
CA ALA A 56 16.99 13.70 0.32
C ALA A 56 18.00 12.97 1.24
N PRO A 57 17.58 12.04 2.07
CA PRO A 57 18.49 11.27 2.90
C PRO A 57 19.29 10.30 2.03
N ARG A 58 20.62 10.24 2.23
CA ARG A 58 21.52 9.31 1.53
C ARG A 58 21.44 7.88 2.09
N SER A 59 21.05 7.77 3.37
CA SER A 59 20.89 6.50 4.08
C SER A 59 19.98 6.68 5.29
N GLU A 60 19.58 5.57 5.94
CA GLU A 60 18.84 5.61 7.21
C GLU A 60 19.62 6.26 8.36
N MET A 61 20.94 6.49 8.23
CA MET A 61 21.81 7.12 9.24
C MET A 61 22.36 8.49 8.80
N ASP A 62 21.70 9.17 7.86
CA ASP A 62 22.12 10.49 7.39
C ASP A 62 21.82 11.58 8.42
N VAL A 63 22.83 11.86 9.28
CA VAL A 63 22.74 12.88 10.34
C VAL A 63 22.49 14.28 9.77
N SER A 64 23.04 14.58 8.57
CA SER A 64 22.83 15.88 7.91
C SER A 64 21.37 16.08 7.50
N ALA A 65 20.75 15.04 6.92
CA ALA A 65 19.32 15.07 6.60
C ALA A 65 18.46 15.14 7.88
N ALA A 66 18.83 14.38 8.91
CA ALA A 66 18.15 14.43 10.21
C ALA A 66 18.24 15.82 10.87
N TRP A 67 19.38 16.49 10.77
CA TRP A 67 19.55 17.85 11.30
C TRP A 67 18.68 18.88 10.56
N ARG A 68 18.59 18.79 9.22
CA ARG A 68 17.65 19.63 8.44
C ARG A 68 16.20 19.36 8.83
N LEU A 69 15.82 18.10 8.97
CA LEU A 69 14.49 17.72 9.43
C LEU A 69 14.20 18.23 10.85
N ALA A 70 15.22 18.26 11.72
CA ALA A 70 15.12 18.83 13.07
C ALA A 70 14.77 20.32 13.04
N GLY A 71 15.34 21.10 12.10
CA GLY A 71 14.95 22.48 11.83
C GLY A 71 13.48 22.60 11.44
N VAL A 72 13.06 21.80 10.44
CA VAL A 72 11.65 21.74 9.99
C VAL A 72 10.71 21.42 11.16
N ILE A 73 11.02 20.41 11.99
CA ILE A 73 10.21 20.05 13.17
C ILE A 73 10.16 21.21 14.18
N SER A 74 11.27 21.94 14.37
CA SER A 74 11.31 23.07 15.29
C SER A 74 10.43 24.23 14.83
N ASP A 75 10.45 24.54 13.53
CA ASP A 75 9.73 25.67 12.94
C ASP A 75 8.23 25.35 12.75
N PHE A 76 7.93 24.15 12.27
CA PHE A 76 6.56 23.71 12.03
C PHE A 76 5.81 23.33 13.29
N ALA A 77 6.54 22.91 14.33
CA ALA A 77 6.04 22.47 15.64
C ALA A 77 4.85 21.47 15.53
N PRO A 78 5.01 20.33 14.82
CA PRO A 78 3.93 19.39 14.61
C PRO A 78 3.53 18.71 15.94
N ASP A 79 2.26 18.31 16.02
CA ASP A 79 1.75 17.41 17.06
C ASP A 79 2.12 15.95 16.74
N ILE A 80 2.10 15.62 15.46
CA ILE A 80 2.34 14.27 14.91
C ILE A 80 3.40 14.33 13.81
N ILE A 81 4.30 13.35 13.82
CA ILE A 81 5.16 13.01 12.68
C ILE A 81 4.74 11.64 12.20
N HIS A 82 4.23 11.52 10.97
CA HIS A 82 3.84 10.25 10.36
C HIS A 82 4.81 9.87 9.24
N ALA A 83 5.68 8.90 9.52
CA ALA A 83 6.63 8.39 8.54
C ALA A 83 6.04 7.20 7.77
N HIS A 84 6.09 7.28 6.43
CA HIS A 84 5.48 6.31 5.51
C HIS A 84 6.49 5.30 4.95
N ASP A 85 7.79 5.55 5.12
CA ASP A 85 8.87 4.66 4.70
C ASP A 85 9.92 4.46 5.80
N PRO A 86 10.77 3.40 5.72
CA PRO A 86 11.79 3.12 6.75
C PRO A 86 12.84 4.22 6.92
N HIS A 87 13.19 4.95 5.83
CA HIS A 87 14.11 6.08 5.91
C HIS A 87 13.48 7.24 6.66
N GLY A 88 12.21 7.55 6.39
CA GLY A 88 11.44 8.57 7.11
C GLY A 88 11.36 8.29 8.60
N VAL A 89 11.13 7.03 9.01
CA VAL A 89 11.15 6.64 10.44
C VAL A 89 12.51 6.90 11.06
N ALA A 90 13.60 6.52 10.38
CA ALA A 90 14.95 6.72 10.90
C ALA A 90 15.29 8.22 11.02
N MET A 91 15.00 9.00 9.99
CA MET A 91 15.24 10.45 9.98
C MET A 91 14.44 11.16 11.06
N ALA A 92 13.16 10.81 11.24
CA ALA A 92 12.32 11.37 12.30
C ALA A 92 12.87 11.04 13.71
N GLY A 93 13.24 9.77 13.94
CA GLY A 93 13.83 9.36 15.23
C GLY A 93 15.13 10.10 15.55
N LEU A 94 16.04 10.24 14.57
CA LEU A 94 17.28 11.01 14.73
C LEU A 94 16.99 12.51 14.98
N ALA A 95 16.11 13.13 14.20
CA ALA A 95 15.74 14.53 14.34
C ALA A 95 15.10 14.82 15.70
N LEU A 96 14.23 13.93 16.18
CA LEU A 96 13.63 14.03 17.51
C LEU A 96 14.69 13.94 18.62
N SER A 97 15.67 13.06 18.47
CA SER A 97 16.79 12.95 19.42
C SER A 97 17.63 14.23 19.46
N LEU A 98 17.95 14.81 18.30
CA LEU A 98 18.73 16.05 18.17
C LEU A 98 18.01 17.26 18.81
N THR A 99 16.67 17.31 18.73
CA THR A 99 15.88 18.45 19.25
C THR A 99 15.42 18.26 20.69
N ALA A 100 15.65 17.12 21.32
CA ALA A 100 15.14 16.80 22.66
C ALA A 100 15.52 17.85 23.71
N ALA A 101 16.79 18.25 23.79
CA ALA A 101 17.27 19.23 24.76
C ALA A 101 16.68 20.64 24.54
N THR A 102 16.53 21.03 23.26
CA THR A 102 15.97 22.35 22.90
C THR A 102 14.47 22.42 23.20
N ARG A 103 13.73 21.32 22.93
CA ARG A 103 12.30 21.22 23.27
C ARG A 103 12.10 21.26 24.76
N TRP A 104 12.91 20.54 25.55
CA TRP A 104 12.85 20.57 27.00
C TRP A 104 13.03 21.96 27.56
N ARG A 105 14.03 22.72 27.07
CA ARG A 105 14.27 24.12 27.48
C ARG A 105 13.09 25.07 27.16
N ARG A 106 12.32 24.78 26.12
CA ARG A 106 11.16 25.58 25.69
C ARG A 106 9.84 25.10 26.26
N GLY A 107 9.83 24.08 27.11
CA GLY A 107 8.61 23.49 27.69
C GLY A 107 7.67 22.88 26.64
N ARG A 108 8.18 22.59 25.42
CA ARG A 108 7.35 22.05 24.32
C ARG A 108 7.28 20.53 24.40
N ARG A 109 6.06 20.00 24.27
CA ARG A 109 5.84 18.57 24.10
C ARG A 109 6.52 18.05 22.84
N ALA A 110 7.08 16.83 22.89
CA ALA A 110 7.57 16.18 21.69
C ALA A 110 6.38 15.72 20.82
N PRO A 111 6.48 15.85 19.48
CA PRO A 111 5.48 15.25 18.60
C PRO A 111 5.50 13.73 18.73
N ALA A 112 4.33 13.09 18.62
CA ALA A 112 4.27 11.65 18.57
C ALA A 112 4.75 11.14 17.20
N LEU A 113 5.62 10.13 17.22
CA LEU A 113 6.13 9.48 16.01
C LEU A 113 5.26 8.29 15.63
N VAL A 114 4.57 8.40 14.51
CA VAL A 114 3.75 7.35 13.90
C VAL A 114 4.50 6.76 12.72
N ALA A 115 4.50 5.43 12.60
CA ALA A 115 5.09 4.72 11.47
C ALA A 115 4.01 3.93 10.70
N ALA A 116 3.81 4.25 9.42
CA ALA A 116 2.99 3.44 8.56
C ALA A 116 3.68 2.11 8.22
N ARG A 117 2.93 1.02 8.27
CA ARG A 117 3.39 -0.30 7.85
C ARG A 117 2.43 -0.89 6.83
N ARG A 118 2.90 -0.97 5.57
CA ARG A 118 2.11 -1.38 4.41
C ARG A 118 2.63 -2.65 3.74
N VAL A 119 3.72 -3.19 4.28
CA VAL A 119 4.37 -4.40 3.77
C VAL A 119 4.44 -5.45 4.86
N ASP A 120 4.31 -6.70 4.50
CA ASP A 120 4.30 -7.88 5.35
C ASP A 120 5.69 -8.49 5.59
N PHE A 121 6.74 -7.69 5.46
CA PHE A 121 8.09 -8.13 5.80
C PHE A 121 8.38 -7.88 7.28
N HIS A 122 8.94 -8.87 7.96
CA HIS A 122 9.35 -8.78 9.36
C HIS A 122 10.33 -7.64 9.64
N LEU A 123 10.29 -7.11 10.84
CA LEU A 123 11.23 -6.11 11.28
C LEU A 123 12.64 -6.72 11.40
N LYS A 124 13.65 -6.02 10.86
CA LYS A 124 15.04 -6.48 11.01
C LYS A 124 15.45 -6.45 12.49
N ARG A 125 16.07 -7.54 12.97
CA ARG A 125 16.46 -7.73 14.38
C ARG A 125 17.84 -7.17 14.77
N ASN A 126 18.43 -6.28 13.94
CA ASN A 126 19.71 -5.63 14.28
C ASN A 126 19.50 -4.47 15.28
N SER A 127 20.60 -4.02 15.92
CA SER A 127 20.58 -2.99 16.96
C SER A 127 20.01 -1.67 16.47
N PHE A 128 20.33 -1.26 15.23
CA PHE A 128 19.82 -0.02 14.64
C PHE A 128 18.30 -0.09 14.39
N SER A 129 17.80 -1.20 13.83
CA SER A 129 16.36 -1.39 13.65
C SER A 129 15.60 -1.37 14.98
N ARG A 130 16.15 -2.04 16.00
CA ARG A 130 15.56 -2.02 17.36
C ARG A 130 15.52 -0.62 17.92
N TRP A 131 16.63 0.15 17.81
CA TRP A 131 16.66 1.55 18.23
C TRP A 131 15.62 2.38 17.47
N LYS A 132 15.60 2.30 16.15
CA LYS A 132 14.69 3.03 15.26
C LYS A 132 13.21 2.80 15.63
N TYR A 133 12.80 1.55 15.74
CA TYR A 133 11.41 1.20 16.00
C TYR A 133 10.97 1.37 17.46
N ARG A 134 11.93 1.47 18.40
CA ARG A 134 11.63 1.91 19.77
C ARG A 134 11.18 3.36 19.85
N GLN A 135 11.62 4.23 18.95
CA GLN A 135 11.23 5.64 18.87
C GLN A 135 9.76 5.83 18.43
N VAL A 136 9.17 4.83 17.77
CA VAL A 136 7.81 4.91 17.24
C VAL A 136 6.80 4.78 18.36
N ASP A 137 5.94 5.76 18.53
CA ASP A 137 4.86 5.73 19.53
C ASP A 137 3.70 4.85 19.10
N CYS A 138 3.37 4.84 17.79
CA CYS A 138 2.31 4.03 17.23
C CYS A 138 2.64 3.57 15.80
N PHE A 139 2.40 2.29 15.53
CA PHE A 139 2.42 1.74 14.18
C PHE A 139 1.00 1.73 13.61
N VAL A 140 0.82 2.29 12.43
CA VAL A 140 -0.40 2.18 11.64
C VAL A 140 -0.19 1.06 10.62
N ALA A 141 -0.77 -0.09 10.90
CA ALA A 141 -0.73 -1.26 10.03
C ALA A 141 -1.85 -1.21 8.99
N ALA A 142 -1.54 -1.45 7.72
CA ALA A 142 -2.51 -1.40 6.63
C ALA A 142 -3.52 -2.59 6.64
N SER A 143 -3.24 -3.63 7.44
CA SER A 143 -4.10 -4.80 7.62
C SER A 143 -3.92 -5.41 9.00
N GLU A 144 -4.89 -6.20 9.42
CA GLU A 144 -4.78 -6.99 10.66
C GLU A 144 -3.66 -8.03 10.54
N ALA A 145 -3.46 -8.60 9.36
CA ALA A 145 -2.34 -9.50 9.09
C ALA A 145 -0.99 -8.84 9.40
N ILE A 146 -0.78 -7.60 8.96
CA ILE A 146 0.44 -6.82 9.29
C ILE A 146 0.49 -6.50 10.80
N ARG A 147 -0.64 -6.18 11.42
CA ARG A 147 -0.71 -5.93 12.85
C ARG A 147 -0.23 -7.15 13.64
N GLN A 148 -0.74 -8.33 13.33
CA GLN A 148 -0.34 -9.57 14.00
C GLN A 148 1.14 -9.91 13.76
N MET A 149 1.65 -9.66 12.55
CA MET A 149 3.07 -9.82 12.24
C MET A 149 3.95 -8.91 13.12
N LEU A 150 3.58 -7.63 13.27
CA LEU A 150 4.33 -6.70 14.12
C LEU A 150 4.32 -7.11 15.60
N ILE A 151 3.18 -7.59 16.10
CA ILE A 151 3.07 -8.12 17.46
C ILE A 151 3.97 -9.35 17.62
N GLY A 152 3.96 -10.25 16.63
CA GLY A 152 4.87 -11.41 16.57
C GLY A 152 6.36 -11.04 16.50
N ASP A 153 6.68 -9.88 15.94
CA ASP A 153 8.04 -9.31 15.93
C ASP A 153 8.43 -8.65 17.28
N GLY A 154 7.51 -8.63 18.26
CA GLY A 154 7.74 -8.10 19.60
C GLY A 154 7.33 -6.63 19.78
N VAL A 155 6.55 -6.05 18.87
CA VAL A 155 5.94 -4.73 19.09
C VAL A 155 4.75 -4.90 20.04
N PRO A 156 4.66 -4.11 21.13
CA PRO A 156 3.50 -4.16 22.03
C PRO A 156 2.18 -3.91 21.30
N ALA A 157 1.16 -4.70 21.60
CA ALA A 157 -0.13 -4.70 20.89
C ALA A 157 -0.87 -3.34 20.98
N ASP A 158 -0.69 -2.61 22.09
CA ASP A 158 -1.23 -1.27 22.34
C ASP A 158 -0.59 -0.17 21.48
N ARG A 159 0.57 -0.48 20.89
CA ARG A 159 1.30 0.41 19.95
C ARG A 159 1.03 0.10 18.49
N VAL A 160 0.18 -0.86 18.16
CA VAL A 160 -0.14 -1.20 16.77
C VAL A 160 -1.64 -1.07 16.56
N VAL A 161 -2.03 -0.25 15.61
CA VAL A 161 -3.42 -0.02 15.22
C VAL A 161 -3.58 -0.36 13.76
N THR A 162 -4.62 -1.10 13.43
CA THR A 162 -5.00 -1.33 12.04
C THR A 162 -5.81 -0.15 11.53
N VAL A 163 -5.33 0.46 10.44
CA VAL A 163 -6.09 1.41 9.61
C VAL A 163 -5.93 0.93 8.17
N HIS A 164 -7.01 0.42 7.60
CA HIS A 164 -6.99 -0.07 6.23
C HIS A 164 -6.70 1.07 5.25
N GLU A 165 -5.98 0.74 4.18
CA GLU A 165 -5.76 1.67 3.07
C GLU A 165 -7.07 2.01 2.38
N GLY A 166 -7.20 3.28 1.97
CA GLY A 166 -8.40 3.80 1.33
C GLY A 166 -8.22 4.09 -0.15
N ILE A 167 -9.32 4.15 -0.87
CA ILE A 167 -9.35 4.59 -2.26
C ILE A 167 -10.34 5.73 -2.47
N ASP A 168 -10.01 6.59 -3.38
CA ASP A 168 -10.84 7.70 -3.82
C ASP A 168 -11.84 7.20 -4.87
N ILE A 169 -13.06 6.92 -4.41
CA ILE A 169 -14.12 6.33 -5.23
C ILE A 169 -14.55 7.30 -6.34
N GLU A 170 -14.71 8.56 -6.02
CA GLU A 170 -15.16 9.59 -6.98
C GLU A 170 -14.15 9.76 -8.11
N ARG A 171 -12.88 9.80 -7.74
CA ARG A 171 -11.79 9.86 -8.72
C ARG A 171 -11.76 8.62 -9.61
N ILE A 172 -11.95 7.41 -9.06
CA ILE A 172 -12.02 6.18 -9.85
C ILE A 172 -13.21 6.25 -10.82
N ASP A 173 -14.37 6.67 -10.36
CA ASP A 173 -15.56 6.75 -11.20
C ASP A 173 -15.39 7.75 -12.36
N ALA A 174 -14.70 8.86 -12.13
CA ALA A 174 -14.44 9.89 -13.13
C ALA A 174 -13.45 9.45 -14.24
N VAL A 175 -12.63 8.42 -14.02
CA VAL A 175 -11.66 7.96 -15.02
C VAL A 175 -12.40 7.23 -16.15
N PRO A 176 -12.20 7.61 -17.44
CA PRO A 176 -12.79 6.91 -18.56
C PRO A 176 -12.23 5.48 -18.71
N THR A 177 -13.04 4.58 -19.24
CA THR A 177 -12.62 3.22 -19.58
C THR A 177 -11.66 3.26 -20.77
N VAL A 178 -10.54 2.54 -20.68
CA VAL A 178 -9.63 2.31 -21.79
C VAL A 178 -10.12 1.08 -22.57
N ASN A 179 -10.21 1.19 -23.90
CA ASN A 179 -10.38 0.02 -24.77
C ASN A 179 -9.06 -0.75 -24.82
N VAL A 180 -8.91 -1.71 -23.89
CA VAL A 180 -7.68 -2.50 -23.74
C VAL A 180 -7.41 -3.37 -24.97
N HIS A 181 -8.46 -3.86 -25.64
CA HIS A 181 -8.30 -4.63 -26.89
C HIS A 181 -7.62 -3.81 -27.97
N GLU A 182 -8.09 -2.60 -28.20
CA GLU A 182 -7.50 -1.69 -29.18
C GLU A 182 -6.10 -1.22 -28.76
N ALA A 183 -5.96 -0.79 -27.49
CA ALA A 183 -4.70 -0.25 -26.96
C ALA A 183 -3.55 -1.28 -26.98
N LEU A 184 -3.85 -2.57 -26.93
CA LEU A 184 -2.86 -3.66 -26.91
C LEU A 184 -2.94 -4.59 -28.13
N TRP A 185 -3.68 -4.20 -29.16
CA TRP A 185 -3.84 -4.98 -30.40
C TRP A 185 -4.35 -6.41 -30.17
N LEU A 186 -5.30 -6.56 -29.24
CA LEU A 186 -5.91 -7.84 -28.88
C LEU A 186 -7.19 -8.10 -29.70
N PRO A 187 -7.59 -9.36 -29.88
CA PRO A 187 -8.87 -9.69 -30.52
C PRO A 187 -10.04 -9.07 -29.74
N HIS A 188 -10.95 -8.40 -30.43
CA HIS A 188 -12.02 -7.59 -29.81
C HIS A 188 -12.97 -8.33 -28.86
N GLN A 189 -13.11 -9.64 -29.03
CA GLN A 189 -14.01 -10.47 -28.19
C GLN A 189 -13.25 -11.37 -27.20
N ALA A 190 -11.93 -11.25 -27.11
CA ALA A 190 -11.13 -12.06 -26.22
C ALA A 190 -11.44 -11.72 -24.74
N PRO A 191 -11.77 -12.70 -23.91
CA PRO A 191 -11.90 -12.47 -22.47
C PRO A 191 -10.59 -11.95 -21.87
N LEU A 192 -10.65 -10.87 -21.08
CA LEU A 192 -9.47 -10.21 -20.51
C LEU A 192 -9.33 -10.47 -19.02
N VAL A 193 -8.24 -11.14 -18.65
CA VAL A 193 -7.79 -11.31 -17.26
C VAL A 193 -6.70 -10.27 -16.98
N GLY A 194 -7.01 -9.28 -16.13
CA GLY A 194 -6.07 -8.22 -15.77
C GLY A 194 -5.33 -8.49 -14.47
N ASN A 195 -4.09 -8.04 -14.38
CA ASN A 195 -3.30 -7.96 -13.18
C ASN A 195 -2.54 -6.63 -13.14
N VAL A 196 -2.44 -6.03 -11.97
CA VAL A 196 -1.67 -4.80 -11.74
C VAL A 196 -0.79 -4.99 -10.53
N ALA A 197 0.52 -5.19 -10.75
CA ALA A 197 1.48 -5.34 -9.66
C ALA A 197 2.93 -5.10 -10.15
N ALA A 198 3.84 -4.74 -9.22
CA ALA A 198 5.27 -4.73 -9.50
C ALA A 198 5.77 -6.15 -9.79
N LEU A 199 6.64 -6.31 -10.79
CA LEU A 199 7.18 -7.62 -11.21
C LEU A 199 8.30 -8.07 -10.26
N VAL A 200 7.91 -8.46 -9.04
CA VAL A 200 8.81 -8.88 -7.94
C VAL A 200 8.38 -10.23 -7.35
N PRO A 201 9.28 -10.98 -6.67
CA PRO A 201 9.03 -12.37 -6.28
C PRO A 201 7.74 -12.61 -5.49
N HIS A 202 7.46 -11.75 -4.51
CA HIS A 202 6.32 -11.93 -3.61
C HIS A 202 4.95 -11.71 -4.29
N LYS A 203 4.89 -11.07 -5.45
CA LYS A 203 3.65 -10.92 -6.24
C LYS A 203 3.26 -12.18 -7.02
N GLY A 204 4.13 -13.18 -7.08
CA GLY A 204 3.79 -14.53 -7.53
C GLY A 204 3.38 -14.66 -9.00
N HIS A 205 3.78 -13.74 -9.89
CA HIS A 205 3.39 -13.76 -11.31
C HIS A 205 3.69 -15.09 -12.03
N ARG A 206 4.69 -15.83 -11.57
CA ARG A 206 4.96 -17.19 -12.07
C ARG A 206 3.76 -18.12 -11.93
N TYR A 207 2.99 -17.98 -10.85
CA TYR A 207 1.78 -18.79 -10.61
C TYR A 207 0.61 -18.30 -11.48
N LEU A 208 0.53 -16.99 -11.76
CA LEU A 208 -0.44 -16.45 -12.70
C LEU A 208 -0.16 -16.93 -14.12
N ILE A 209 1.12 -16.94 -14.55
CA ILE A 209 1.50 -17.48 -15.88
C ILE A 209 1.22 -18.99 -15.94
N GLY A 210 1.50 -19.74 -14.86
CA GLY A 210 1.14 -21.15 -14.77
C GLY A 210 -0.38 -21.38 -14.84
N ALA A 211 -1.17 -20.53 -14.18
CA ALA A 211 -2.63 -20.55 -14.29
C ALA A 211 -3.09 -20.21 -15.72
N ALA A 212 -2.50 -19.18 -16.36
CA ALA A 212 -2.81 -18.81 -17.73
C ALA A 212 -2.60 -19.97 -18.70
N HIS A 213 -1.53 -20.75 -18.51
CA HIS A 213 -1.28 -21.95 -19.34
C HIS A 213 -2.44 -22.96 -19.28
N MET A 214 -3.01 -23.17 -18.09
CA MET A 214 -4.16 -24.06 -17.91
C MET A 214 -5.47 -23.45 -18.42
N VAL A 215 -5.69 -22.15 -18.16
CA VAL A 215 -6.91 -21.44 -18.61
C VAL A 215 -7.02 -21.44 -20.15
N VAL A 216 -5.92 -21.21 -20.89
CA VAL A 216 -5.99 -21.15 -22.36
C VAL A 216 -6.22 -22.54 -22.99
N GLN A 217 -6.03 -23.65 -22.27
CA GLN A 217 -6.43 -24.98 -22.73
C GLN A 217 -7.95 -25.16 -22.73
N GLU A 218 -8.65 -24.49 -21.79
CA GLU A 218 -10.12 -24.54 -21.66
C GLU A 218 -10.81 -23.38 -22.40
N ILE A 219 -10.18 -22.20 -22.40
CA ILE A 219 -10.68 -20.98 -23.03
C ILE A 219 -9.58 -20.41 -23.94
N PRO A 220 -9.42 -20.93 -25.17
CA PRO A 220 -8.31 -20.58 -26.07
C PRO A 220 -8.26 -19.09 -26.45
N ASP A 221 -9.39 -18.38 -26.35
CA ASP A 221 -9.44 -16.96 -26.66
C ASP A 221 -9.07 -16.06 -25.49
N ALA A 222 -8.87 -16.58 -24.27
CA ALA A 222 -8.52 -15.78 -23.10
C ALA A 222 -7.17 -15.07 -23.28
N ARG A 223 -7.09 -13.82 -22.81
CA ARG A 223 -5.87 -12.99 -22.79
C ARG A 223 -5.61 -12.49 -21.38
N PHE A 224 -4.34 -12.51 -21.01
CA PHE A 224 -3.84 -12.05 -19.73
C PHE A 224 -3.02 -10.77 -19.94
N VAL A 225 -3.34 -9.72 -19.19
CA VAL A 225 -2.65 -8.43 -19.28
C VAL A 225 -2.07 -8.12 -17.91
N ILE A 226 -0.74 -8.21 -17.79
CA ILE A 226 0.01 -7.98 -16.55
C ILE A 226 0.66 -6.61 -16.63
N LEU A 227 0.08 -5.62 -15.92
CA LEU A 227 0.55 -4.24 -15.90
C LEU A 227 1.51 -4.03 -14.73
N GLY A 228 2.71 -3.55 -15.04
CA GLY A 228 3.74 -3.22 -14.06
C GLY A 228 5.15 -3.45 -14.57
N GLU A 229 6.11 -3.04 -13.76
CA GLU A 229 7.55 -3.20 -14.01
C GLU A 229 8.24 -3.81 -12.80
N GLY A 230 9.40 -4.40 -13.01
CA GLY A 230 10.23 -4.93 -11.93
C GLY A 230 11.32 -5.87 -12.41
N GLU A 231 12.13 -6.31 -11.47
CA GLU A 231 13.32 -7.12 -11.70
C GLU A 231 13.06 -8.48 -12.37
N LEU A 232 11.83 -9.01 -12.22
CA LEU A 232 11.47 -10.33 -12.79
C LEU A 232 11.02 -10.26 -14.26
N ARG A 233 10.93 -9.08 -14.88
CA ARG A 233 10.39 -8.94 -16.25
C ARG A 233 10.98 -9.96 -17.21
N GLY A 234 12.28 -9.99 -17.36
CA GLY A 234 12.95 -10.91 -18.30
C GLY A 234 12.69 -12.40 -18.01
N HIS A 235 12.63 -12.76 -16.71
CA HIS A 235 12.30 -14.11 -16.28
C HIS A 235 10.85 -14.49 -16.66
N LEU A 236 9.89 -13.59 -16.42
CA LEU A 236 8.48 -13.81 -16.74
C LEU A 236 8.25 -13.90 -18.26
N GLU A 237 8.91 -13.05 -19.05
CA GLU A 237 8.88 -13.13 -20.52
C GLU A 237 9.47 -14.45 -21.04
N HIS A 238 10.52 -14.97 -20.36
CA HIS A 238 11.05 -16.30 -20.69
C HIS A 238 10.02 -17.40 -20.43
N MET A 239 9.37 -17.39 -19.26
CA MET A 239 8.30 -18.34 -18.91
C MET A 239 7.13 -18.30 -19.91
N VAL A 240 6.73 -17.11 -20.35
CA VAL A 240 5.67 -16.94 -21.37
C VAL A 240 6.06 -17.65 -22.68
N ARG A 241 7.33 -17.57 -23.07
CA ARG A 241 7.81 -18.28 -24.29
C ARG A 241 7.86 -19.79 -24.08
N GLU A 242 8.39 -20.26 -22.94
CA GLU A 242 8.45 -21.70 -22.60
C GLU A 242 7.07 -22.36 -22.60
N TYR A 243 6.06 -21.67 -22.10
CA TYR A 243 4.68 -22.16 -22.02
C TYR A 243 3.88 -21.91 -23.32
N HIS A 244 4.54 -21.41 -24.38
CA HIS A 244 3.91 -21.07 -25.66
C HIS A 244 2.76 -20.05 -25.55
N LEU A 245 2.82 -19.15 -24.56
CA LEU A 245 1.78 -18.18 -24.23
C LEU A 245 1.98 -16.79 -24.87
N ALA A 246 2.89 -16.64 -25.82
CA ALA A 246 3.23 -15.32 -26.39
C ALA A 246 2.04 -14.56 -27.02
N LYS A 247 0.98 -15.27 -27.43
CA LYS A 247 -0.26 -14.67 -27.94
C LYS A 247 -1.33 -14.43 -26.85
N HIS A 248 -1.13 -14.97 -25.64
CA HIS A 248 -2.12 -15.01 -24.57
C HIS A 248 -1.74 -14.17 -23.35
N VAL A 249 -0.45 -13.99 -23.06
CA VAL A 249 0.04 -13.26 -21.90
C VAL A 249 0.87 -12.08 -22.34
N LEU A 250 0.42 -10.88 -22.02
CA LEU A 250 1.08 -9.62 -22.33
C LEU A 250 1.62 -8.96 -21.08
N LEU A 251 2.86 -8.44 -21.17
CA LEU A 251 3.51 -7.61 -20.15
C LEU A 251 3.78 -6.21 -20.73
N PRO A 252 2.76 -5.33 -20.88
CA PRO A 252 2.91 -4.03 -21.54
C PRO A 252 3.78 -3.03 -20.77
N GLY A 253 4.16 -3.37 -19.54
CA GLY A 253 4.97 -2.49 -18.70
C GLY A 253 4.16 -1.59 -17.79
N PHE A 254 4.82 -0.52 -17.33
CA PHE A 254 4.19 0.50 -16.49
C PHE A 254 3.23 1.37 -17.31
N ARG A 255 2.04 1.63 -16.75
CA ARG A 255 1.04 2.53 -17.36
C ARG A 255 0.57 3.56 -16.34
N ASN A 256 0.25 4.77 -16.81
CA ASN A 256 -0.34 5.82 -15.98
C ASN A 256 -1.87 5.77 -15.93
N ASP A 257 -2.51 5.12 -16.90
CA ASP A 257 -3.96 4.99 -17.07
C ASP A 257 -4.51 3.65 -16.50
N ILE A 258 -3.90 3.19 -15.40
CA ILE A 258 -4.18 1.88 -14.79
C ILE A 258 -5.67 1.69 -14.49
N ILE A 259 -6.35 2.69 -13.92
CA ILE A 259 -7.78 2.60 -13.58
C ILE A 259 -8.64 2.41 -14.85
N GLY A 260 -8.32 3.14 -15.92
CA GLY A 260 -8.98 2.97 -17.22
C GLY A 260 -8.78 1.56 -17.79
N CYS A 261 -7.57 1.01 -17.65
CA CYS A 261 -7.27 -0.37 -18.07
C CYS A 261 -8.05 -1.38 -17.22
N ILE A 262 -8.07 -1.23 -15.89
CA ILE A 262 -8.83 -2.12 -14.99
C ILE A 262 -10.31 -2.12 -15.38
N LYS A 263 -10.90 -0.96 -15.70
CA LYS A 263 -12.29 -0.87 -16.19
C LYS A 263 -12.51 -1.67 -17.49
N GLY A 264 -11.48 -1.84 -18.31
CA GLY A 264 -11.53 -2.59 -19.56
C GLY A 264 -11.35 -4.11 -19.41
N PHE A 265 -11.00 -4.64 -18.22
CA PHE A 265 -10.86 -6.09 -18.00
C PHE A 265 -12.22 -6.74 -17.72
N ASP A 266 -12.34 -8.05 -17.97
CA ASP A 266 -13.49 -8.85 -17.54
C ASP A 266 -13.38 -9.26 -16.08
N ILE A 267 -12.20 -9.75 -15.69
CA ILE A 267 -11.88 -10.14 -14.32
C ILE A 267 -10.51 -9.59 -13.92
N PHE A 268 -10.26 -9.53 -12.62
CA PHE A 268 -8.96 -9.16 -12.07
C PHE A 268 -8.37 -10.34 -11.29
N ALA A 269 -7.14 -10.72 -11.60
CA ALA A 269 -6.45 -11.83 -10.95
C ALA A 269 -5.25 -11.32 -10.14
N MET A 270 -5.05 -11.84 -8.92
CA MET A 270 -3.89 -11.55 -8.08
C MET A 270 -3.31 -12.84 -7.50
N SER A 271 -2.04 -13.10 -7.80
CA SER A 271 -1.33 -14.34 -7.47
C SER A 271 -0.29 -14.19 -6.35
N SER A 272 -0.40 -13.15 -5.52
CA SER A 272 0.59 -12.82 -4.49
C SER A 272 0.87 -14.00 -3.56
N VAL A 273 2.15 -14.19 -3.20
CA VAL A 273 2.59 -15.16 -2.19
C VAL A 273 2.51 -14.53 -0.81
N THR A 274 2.84 -13.24 -0.73
CA THR A 274 2.63 -12.39 0.44
C THR A 274 2.11 -11.02 -0.01
N GLU A 275 1.26 -10.40 0.82
CA GLU A 275 0.63 -9.12 0.50
C GLU A 275 0.30 -8.34 1.77
N GLY A 276 0.57 -7.04 1.75
CA GLY A 276 0.18 -6.16 2.85
C GLY A 276 -1.34 -6.06 2.99
N LEU A 277 -1.98 -5.47 2.01
CA LEU A 277 -3.45 -5.41 1.89
C LEU A 277 -3.91 -5.72 0.46
N GLY A 278 -3.17 -5.23 -0.56
CA GLY A 278 -3.52 -5.41 -1.96
C GLY A 278 -4.36 -4.26 -2.52
N THR A 279 -3.82 -3.04 -2.54
CA THR A 279 -4.53 -1.84 -3.02
C THR A 279 -5.07 -1.98 -4.44
N SER A 280 -4.38 -2.70 -5.34
CA SER A 280 -4.91 -2.93 -6.69
C SER A 280 -6.16 -3.82 -6.72
N LEU A 281 -6.41 -4.63 -5.68
CA LEU A 281 -7.70 -5.31 -5.50
C LEU A 281 -8.81 -4.31 -5.17
N LEU A 282 -8.52 -3.33 -4.31
CA LEU A 282 -9.47 -2.26 -4.00
C LEU A 282 -9.85 -1.48 -5.26
N ASP A 283 -8.85 -1.12 -6.09
CA ASP A 283 -9.06 -0.45 -7.38
C ASP A 283 -9.93 -1.30 -8.31
N ALA A 284 -9.64 -2.61 -8.41
CA ALA A 284 -10.38 -3.53 -9.27
C ALA A 284 -11.84 -3.72 -8.80
N MET A 285 -12.05 -3.90 -7.49
CA MET A 285 -13.39 -4.00 -6.90
C MET A 285 -14.17 -2.69 -7.05
N ALA A 286 -13.51 -1.53 -6.90
CA ALA A 286 -14.10 -0.24 -7.18
C ALA A 286 -14.51 -0.09 -8.67
N CYS A 287 -13.75 -0.68 -9.58
CA CYS A 287 -14.08 -0.74 -11.00
C CYS A 287 -15.09 -1.85 -11.35
N ARG A 288 -15.77 -2.45 -10.35
CA ARG A 288 -16.73 -3.56 -10.53
C ARG A 288 -16.11 -4.75 -11.27
N LYS A 289 -14.89 -5.15 -10.92
CA LYS A 289 -14.29 -6.37 -11.43
C LYS A 289 -14.44 -7.49 -10.41
N SER A 290 -14.83 -8.67 -10.88
CA SER A 290 -14.78 -9.88 -10.06
C SER A 290 -13.32 -10.27 -9.83
N ILE A 291 -13.03 -10.82 -8.69
CA ILE A 291 -11.67 -11.10 -8.22
C ILE A 291 -11.42 -12.59 -8.18
N ALA A 292 -10.29 -13.03 -8.75
CA ALA A 292 -9.64 -14.29 -8.45
C ALA A 292 -8.29 -14.00 -7.77
N ALA A 293 -8.13 -14.34 -6.49
CA ALA A 293 -6.95 -13.95 -5.73
C ALA A 293 -6.45 -15.06 -4.82
N THR A 294 -5.22 -14.93 -4.33
CA THR A 294 -4.65 -15.83 -3.35
C THR A 294 -4.97 -15.37 -1.92
N ARG A 295 -4.97 -16.32 -0.95
CA ARG A 295 -5.15 -16.07 0.49
C ARG A 295 -3.86 -15.54 1.15
N ALA A 296 -3.23 -14.53 0.55
CA ALA A 296 -1.95 -14.00 1.00
C ALA A 296 -2.15 -12.75 1.88
N GLY A 297 -1.56 -12.75 3.08
CA GLY A 297 -1.52 -11.58 3.98
C GLY A 297 -2.89 -10.96 4.22
N GLY A 298 -3.04 -9.66 3.91
CA GLY A 298 -4.28 -8.90 4.08
C GLY A 298 -5.35 -9.12 3.00
N ILE A 299 -5.11 -9.94 1.96
CA ILE A 299 -6.11 -10.16 0.88
C ILE A 299 -7.46 -10.64 1.42
N PRO A 300 -7.57 -11.57 2.40
CA PRO A 300 -8.86 -11.99 2.96
C PRO A 300 -9.62 -10.89 3.71
N GLU A 301 -8.95 -9.81 4.09
CA GLU A 301 -9.61 -8.64 4.70
C GLU A 301 -10.33 -7.79 3.63
N VAL A 302 -9.80 -7.79 2.40
CA VAL A 302 -10.36 -7.08 1.24
C VAL A 302 -11.42 -7.93 0.55
N VAL A 303 -11.06 -9.14 0.15
CA VAL A 303 -11.91 -10.04 -0.63
C VAL A 303 -12.57 -11.05 0.30
N ALA A 304 -13.90 -11.02 0.38
CA ALA A 304 -14.71 -12.02 1.11
C ALA A 304 -14.98 -13.20 0.18
N GLU A 305 -14.44 -14.37 0.54
CA GLU A 305 -14.53 -15.62 -0.21
C GLU A 305 -15.98 -15.98 -0.61
N GLY A 306 -16.20 -16.29 -1.89
CA GLY A 306 -17.51 -16.63 -2.45
C GLY A 306 -18.55 -15.49 -2.46
N THR A 307 -18.23 -14.35 -1.83
CA THR A 307 -19.12 -13.19 -1.73
C THR A 307 -18.67 -12.03 -2.62
N THR A 308 -17.38 -11.69 -2.62
CA THR A 308 -16.83 -10.58 -3.40
C THR A 308 -15.72 -11.00 -4.35
N GLY A 309 -15.35 -12.28 -4.35
CA GLY A 309 -14.33 -12.89 -5.19
C GLY A 309 -14.11 -14.35 -4.83
N LEU A 310 -13.26 -15.02 -5.58
CA LEU A 310 -12.79 -16.37 -5.31
C LEU A 310 -11.36 -16.31 -4.79
N ILE A 311 -11.08 -16.98 -3.67
CA ILE A 311 -9.76 -17.03 -3.04
C ILE A 311 -9.22 -18.46 -3.10
N VAL A 312 -7.94 -18.58 -3.46
CA VAL A 312 -7.21 -19.85 -3.51
C VAL A 312 -5.94 -19.75 -2.65
N GLU A 313 -5.31 -20.88 -2.35
CA GLU A 313 -4.08 -20.85 -1.56
C GLU A 313 -2.92 -20.23 -2.35
N PRO A 314 -1.99 -19.54 -1.67
CA PRO A 314 -0.77 -19.03 -2.30
C PRO A 314 0.04 -20.15 -2.96
N ARG A 315 0.59 -19.88 -4.15
CA ARG A 315 1.36 -20.81 -4.99
C ARG A 315 0.53 -21.92 -5.64
N ASP A 316 -0.77 -21.87 -5.53
CA ASP A 316 -1.68 -22.80 -6.21
C ASP A 316 -2.11 -22.24 -7.57
N ALA A 317 -1.32 -22.55 -8.62
CA ALA A 317 -1.62 -22.13 -9.98
C ALA A 317 -2.86 -22.85 -10.54
N ARG A 318 -3.13 -24.11 -10.10
CA ARG A 318 -4.30 -24.86 -10.56
C ARG A 318 -5.58 -24.26 -9.99
N GLY A 319 -5.65 -24.06 -8.66
CA GLY A 319 -6.81 -23.43 -8.04
C GLY A 319 -7.08 -22.03 -8.59
N LEU A 320 -6.00 -21.25 -8.89
CA LEU A 320 -6.16 -19.95 -9.53
C LEU A 320 -6.72 -20.06 -10.96
N ALA A 321 -6.30 -21.07 -11.73
CA ALA A 321 -6.85 -21.34 -13.06
C ALA A 321 -8.34 -21.70 -12.98
N ASP A 322 -8.70 -22.61 -12.08
CA ASP A 322 -10.09 -23.06 -11.88
C ASP A 322 -11.00 -21.90 -11.49
N ALA A 323 -10.53 -21.01 -10.59
CA ALA A 323 -11.25 -19.80 -10.21
C ALA A 323 -11.42 -18.83 -11.40
N ILE A 324 -10.39 -18.63 -12.22
CA ILE A 324 -10.45 -17.79 -13.42
C ILE A 324 -11.43 -18.36 -14.44
N VAL A 325 -11.36 -19.66 -14.74
CA VAL A 325 -12.28 -20.35 -15.67
C VAL A 325 -13.72 -20.19 -15.19
N THR A 326 -13.98 -20.47 -13.92
CA THR A 326 -15.32 -20.32 -13.31
C THR A 326 -15.87 -18.91 -13.52
N LEU A 327 -15.07 -17.87 -13.26
CA LEU A 327 -15.50 -16.48 -13.43
C LEU A 327 -15.68 -16.08 -14.90
N LEU A 328 -14.91 -16.66 -15.82
CA LEU A 328 -15.08 -16.37 -17.25
C LEU A 328 -16.30 -17.06 -17.85
N GLN A 329 -16.63 -18.27 -17.40
CA GLN A 329 -17.76 -19.05 -17.89
C GLN A 329 -19.09 -18.66 -17.24
N ASP A 330 -19.11 -18.36 -15.95
CA ASP A 330 -20.33 -17.97 -15.22
C ASP A 330 -20.46 -16.44 -15.11
N THR A 331 -21.10 -15.84 -16.11
CA THR A 331 -21.35 -14.39 -16.16
C THR A 331 -22.23 -13.90 -15.01
N ALA A 332 -23.21 -14.69 -14.57
CA ALA A 332 -24.10 -14.30 -13.46
C ALA A 332 -23.34 -14.25 -12.13
N LEU A 333 -22.52 -15.27 -11.86
CA LEU A 333 -21.64 -15.29 -10.71
C LEU A 333 -20.65 -14.11 -10.76
N ARG A 334 -19.99 -13.91 -11.90
CA ARG A 334 -19.04 -12.82 -12.13
C ARG A 334 -19.64 -11.45 -11.77
N GLN A 335 -20.84 -11.16 -12.29
CA GLN A 335 -21.52 -9.89 -12.03
C GLN A 335 -21.91 -9.74 -10.56
N ARG A 336 -22.48 -10.79 -9.95
CA ARG A 336 -22.86 -10.79 -8.54
C ARG A 336 -21.67 -10.50 -7.61
N LEU A 337 -20.52 -11.16 -7.85
CA LEU A 337 -19.30 -10.94 -7.04
C LEU A 337 -18.73 -9.52 -7.27
N ALA A 338 -18.77 -9.02 -8.50
CA ALA A 338 -18.30 -7.69 -8.84
C ALA A 338 -19.12 -6.59 -8.16
N ASP A 339 -20.45 -6.70 -8.15
CA ASP A 339 -21.33 -5.73 -7.51
C ASP A 339 -21.19 -5.77 -5.98
N ALA A 340 -21.12 -6.95 -5.38
CA ALA A 340 -20.84 -7.12 -3.95
C ALA A 340 -19.46 -6.59 -3.57
N GLY A 341 -18.45 -6.81 -4.43
CA GLY A 341 -17.10 -6.27 -4.27
C GLY A 341 -17.10 -4.74 -4.24
N ARG A 342 -17.77 -4.10 -5.19
CA ARG A 342 -17.91 -2.64 -5.23
C ARG A 342 -18.59 -2.11 -3.97
N ALA A 343 -19.71 -2.72 -3.54
CA ALA A 343 -20.43 -2.31 -2.34
C ALA A 343 -19.52 -2.37 -1.10
N ARG A 344 -18.75 -3.47 -0.94
CA ARG A 344 -17.82 -3.65 0.16
C ARG A 344 -16.72 -2.58 0.18
N VAL A 345 -16.17 -2.22 -0.99
CA VAL A 345 -15.11 -1.21 -1.06
C VAL A 345 -15.65 0.18 -0.69
N VAL A 346 -16.80 0.55 -1.20
CA VAL A 346 -17.47 1.83 -0.86
C VAL A 346 -17.76 1.91 0.65
N GLU A 347 -18.24 0.82 1.26
CA GLU A 347 -18.58 0.80 2.68
C GLU A 347 -17.33 0.81 3.59
N ARG A 348 -16.28 0.06 3.23
CA ARG A 348 -15.20 -0.26 4.18
C ARG A 348 -13.85 0.35 3.86
N PHE A 349 -13.59 0.71 2.59
CA PHE A 349 -12.27 1.12 2.10
C PHE A 349 -12.29 2.46 1.36
N ALA A 350 -13.32 3.28 1.56
CA ALA A 350 -13.32 4.65 1.07
C ALA A 350 -12.23 5.48 1.76
N VAL A 351 -11.62 6.41 1.04
CA VAL A 351 -10.53 7.26 1.54
C VAL A 351 -10.94 8.07 2.77
N GLU A 352 -12.19 8.50 2.84
CA GLU A 352 -12.75 9.26 3.96
C GLU A 352 -12.69 8.46 5.26
N ARG A 353 -12.95 7.16 5.20
CA ARG A 353 -12.86 6.25 6.34
C ARG A 353 -11.41 6.10 6.81
N MET A 354 -10.48 5.85 5.91
CA MET A 354 -9.05 5.79 6.23
C MET A 354 -8.56 7.07 6.90
N VAL A 355 -8.98 8.23 6.37
CA VAL A 355 -8.62 9.54 6.91
C VAL A 355 -9.21 9.74 8.31
N ALA A 356 -10.48 9.42 8.52
CA ALA A 356 -11.14 9.53 9.82
C ALA A 356 -10.49 8.62 10.87
N GLU A 357 -10.21 7.36 10.52
CA GLU A 357 -9.52 6.42 11.41
C GLU A 357 -8.09 6.89 11.73
N THR A 358 -7.35 7.43 10.74
CA THR A 358 -6.01 8.01 10.94
C THR A 358 -6.07 9.23 11.87
N ALA A 359 -7.05 10.13 11.69
CA ALA A 359 -7.25 11.29 12.56
C ALA A 359 -7.56 10.87 13.99
N ALA A 360 -8.39 9.85 14.19
CA ALA A 360 -8.70 9.29 15.52
C ALA A 360 -7.45 8.73 16.22
N VAL A 361 -6.54 8.06 15.48
CA VAL A 361 -5.25 7.62 16.03
C VAL A 361 -4.42 8.82 16.49
N TYR A 362 -4.35 9.89 15.71
CA TYR A 362 -3.60 11.10 16.06
C TYR A 362 -4.19 11.79 17.29
N GLU A 363 -5.52 11.92 17.37
CA GLU A 363 -6.18 12.49 18.54
C GLU A 363 -5.88 11.71 19.82
N ARG A 364 -5.92 10.38 19.75
CA ARG A 364 -5.56 9.54 20.89
C ARG A 364 -4.13 9.81 21.36
N LEU A 365 -3.17 9.89 20.42
CA LEU A 365 -1.76 10.13 20.75
C LEU A 365 -1.51 11.53 21.30
N THR A 366 -2.24 12.54 20.84
CA THR A 366 -2.09 13.91 21.35
C THR A 366 -2.72 14.12 22.73
N ARG A 367 -3.76 13.33 23.08
CA ARG A 367 -4.39 13.38 24.41
C ARG A 367 -3.65 12.57 25.47
N ALA A 368 -2.98 11.48 25.09
CA ALA A 368 -2.26 10.61 26.03
C ALA A 368 -1.01 11.29 26.60
N PRO A 369 -0.65 11.10 27.90
CA PRO A 369 0.62 11.57 28.44
C PRO A 369 1.79 10.94 27.65
N HIS A 370 2.83 11.75 27.37
CA HIS A 370 3.94 11.28 26.55
C HIS A 370 4.80 10.27 27.32
N ARG A 371 5.25 9.22 26.64
CA ARG A 371 6.07 8.13 27.22
C ARG A 371 7.36 8.60 27.90
N ALA A 372 7.94 9.73 27.44
CA ALA A 372 9.10 10.35 28.07
C ALA A 372 8.87 10.82 29.52
N ASP A 373 7.60 10.94 29.93
CA ASP A 373 7.25 11.31 31.30
C ASP A 373 7.20 10.09 32.23
N HIS A 374 6.95 8.88 31.71
CA HIS A 374 6.91 7.65 32.51
C HIS A 374 8.29 7.07 32.82
N ASP A 375 9.29 7.17 31.91
CA ASP A 375 10.66 6.70 32.16
C ASP A 375 11.42 7.53 33.24
N ARG A 376 10.87 8.65 33.67
CA ARG A 376 11.43 9.52 34.73
C ARG A 376 10.87 9.27 36.11
N THR A 377 9.79 8.51 36.22
CA THR A 377 9.12 8.23 37.51
C THR A 377 9.42 6.84 38.06
N ASP A 378 10.17 5.99 37.33
CA ASP A 378 10.60 4.71 37.87
C ASP A 378 11.97 4.84 38.53
N PRO A 379 12.03 4.81 39.91
CA PRO A 379 13.30 4.85 40.62
C PRO A 379 14.06 3.56 40.28
N ARG A 380 15.26 3.67 39.73
CA ARG A 380 16.17 2.54 39.53
C ARG A 380 16.23 1.72 40.81
N PRO A 381 16.03 0.38 40.74
CA PRO A 381 16.31 -0.46 41.89
C PRO A 381 17.79 -0.35 42.25
N THR A 382 18.05 -0.01 43.48
CA THR A 382 19.38 0.03 44.15
C THR A 382 20.04 -1.36 44.14
#